data_04a3ddaea40d37beb1118ee8f811315a
#
_entry.id   04a3ddaea40d37beb1118ee8f811315a
#
_cell.length_a   1.000
_cell.length_b   1.000
_cell.length_c   1.000
_cell.angle_alpha   90.00
_cell.angle_beta   90.00
_cell.angle_gamma   90.00
#
_symmetry.space_group_name_H-M   'P 1'
#
loop_
_entity.id
_entity.type
_entity.pdbx_description
1 polymer ?
#
loop_
_entity_poly.entity_id
_entity_poly.type
_entity_poly.pdbx_seq_one_letter_code
_entity_poly.pdbx_strand_id
1 'polypeptide(L)'
;MTACLIDTVRTHATANPKRLAVGCAETGRRWSWAELDAAIDRLAAWLVETLGPASGARVATLARNHPNMLVLQLACVRAGAIFVPYNWRLASAEIAALMEDAAPSLMFHDAEFTPPDHPARRVPMSELEALGQPGTSAPADARRGWQEPTTLLYTSGTSGRPKGVMISEENAYWGPAN
;
A
#
# COMPACT_ATOMS: atom_id res chain seq x y z
N MET A 1 13.68 10.66 -21.46
CA MET A 1 13.89 11.39 -20.18
C MET A 1 13.17 10.58 -19.11
N THR A 2 13.91 9.89 -18.26
CA THR A 2 13.32 9.18 -17.11
C THR A 2 12.87 10.26 -16.15
N ALA A 3 11.56 10.47 -16.00
CA ALA A 3 11.02 11.38 -15.00
C ALA A 3 11.55 10.92 -13.63
N CYS A 4 12.23 11.81 -12.93
CA CYS A 4 12.70 11.54 -11.59
C CYS A 4 11.46 11.36 -10.70
N LEU A 5 11.22 10.15 -10.22
CA LEU A 5 10.12 9.85 -9.32
C LEU A 5 10.33 10.60 -8.00
N ILE A 6 9.50 11.59 -7.72
CA ILE A 6 9.59 12.38 -6.49
C ILE A 6 9.01 11.54 -5.36
N ASP A 7 9.85 11.13 -4.42
CA ASP A 7 9.41 10.53 -3.17
C ASP A 7 9.13 11.64 -2.14
N THR A 8 7.88 12.06 -2.07
CA THR A 8 7.45 13.16 -1.20
C THR A 8 7.74 12.88 0.27
N VAL A 9 7.54 11.63 0.74
CA VAL A 9 7.83 11.28 2.13
C VAL A 9 9.33 11.38 2.40
N ARG A 10 10.17 10.84 1.51
CA ARG A 10 11.63 10.94 1.63
C ARG A 10 12.12 12.37 1.63
N THR A 11 11.54 13.21 0.77
CA THR A 11 11.85 14.63 0.72
C THR A 11 11.54 15.33 2.04
N HIS A 12 10.37 15.07 2.62
CA HIS A 12 10.00 15.63 3.92
C HIS A 12 10.82 15.05 5.07
N ALA A 13 11.13 13.75 5.05
CA ALA A 13 11.97 13.12 6.06
C ALA A 13 13.38 13.71 6.09
N THR A 14 13.91 14.10 4.92
CA THR A 14 15.21 14.77 4.82
C THR A 14 15.14 16.22 5.29
N ALA A 15 14.12 16.98 4.85
CA ALA A 15 14.02 18.41 5.13
C ALA A 15 13.52 18.70 6.56
N ASN A 16 12.61 17.90 7.10
CA ASN A 16 11.93 18.14 8.37
C ASN A 16 11.73 16.84 9.18
N PRO A 17 12.79 16.08 9.53
CA PRO A 17 12.71 14.72 10.05
C PRO A 17 11.84 14.59 11.31
N LYS A 18 11.89 15.58 12.20
CA LYS A 18 11.19 15.57 13.50
C LYS A 18 9.75 16.12 13.45
N ARG A 19 9.34 16.72 12.31
CA ARG A 19 7.99 17.26 12.19
C ARG A 19 6.97 16.12 12.10
N LEU A 20 5.78 16.37 12.68
CA LEU A 20 4.66 15.43 12.59
C LEU A 20 4.27 15.17 11.12
N ALA A 21 4.24 13.90 10.75
CA ALA A 21 3.76 13.42 9.45
C ALA A 21 2.34 12.85 9.54
N VAL A 22 2.11 11.96 10.52
CA VAL A 22 0.83 11.25 10.69
C VAL A 22 0.47 11.17 12.16
N GLY A 23 -0.81 11.38 12.47
CA GLY A 23 -1.37 11.15 13.80
C GLY A 23 -2.60 10.26 13.69
N CYS A 24 -2.72 9.27 14.57
CA CYS A 24 -3.90 8.44 14.73
C CYS A 24 -4.76 9.00 15.85
N ALA A 25 -5.96 9.46 15.53
CA ALA A 25 -6.87 10.03 16.55
C ALA A 25 -7.37 8.98 17.54
N GLU A 26 -7.51 7.73 17.10
CA GLU A 26 -8.03 6.64 17.92
C GLU A 26 -7.03 6.17 18.97
N THR A 27 -5.75 6.02 18.60
CA THR A 27 -4.69 5.50 19.48
C THR A 27 -3.83 6.60 20.10
N GLY A 28 -3.95 7.85 19.63
CA GLY A 28 -3.08 8.96 20.01
C GLY A 28 -1.64 8.85 19.46
N ARG A 29 -1.31 7.80 18.74
CA ARG A 29 0.04 7.60 18.19
C ARG A 29 0.36 8.67 17.14
N ARG A 30 1.58 9.18 17.21
CA ARG A 30 2.10 10.22 16.32
C ARG A 30 3.42 9.74 15.71
N TRP A 31 3.58 9.95 14.41
CA TRP A 31 4.78 9.63 13.67
C TRP A 31 5.37 10.89 13.05
N SER A 32 6.66 11.06 13.23
CA SER A 32 7.44 12.05 12.50
C SER A 32 7.69 11.59 11.06
N TRP A 33 8.13 12.52 10.20
CA TRP A 33 8.51 12.16 8.82
C TRP A 33 9.62 11.12 8.76
N ALA A 34 10.63 11.20 9.66
CA ALA A 34 11.69 10.21 9.70
C ALA A 34 11.20 8.81 10.11
N GLU A 35 10.29 8.73 11.10
CA GLU A 35 9.73 7.45 11.53
C GLU A 35 8.83 6.84 10.44
N LEU A 36 8.03 7.64 9.77
CA LEU A 36 7.19 7.20 8.64
C LEU A 36 8.06 6.69 7.49
N ASP A 37 9.08 7.43 7.10
CA ASP A 37 10.00 7.07 6.03
C ASP A 37 10.72 5.74 6.32
N ALA A 38 11.23 5.57 7.54
CA ALA A 38 11.89 4.34 7.97
C ALA A 38 10.94 3.13 7.99
N ALA A 39 9.67 3.32 8.41
CA ALA A 39 8.68 2.27 8.40
C ALA A 39 8.33 1.82 6.97
N ILE A 40 8.18 2.78 6.05
CA ILE A 40 7.92 2.52 4.63
C ILE A 40 9.10 1.77 4.01
N ASP A 41 10.33 2.19 4.27
CA ASP A 41 11.54 1.55 3.72
C ASP A 41 11.67 0.11 4.17
N ARG A 42 11.53 -0.13 5.47
CA ARG A 42 11.60 -1.48 6.02
C ARG A 42 10.55 -2.41 5.39
N LEU A 43 9.31 -1.95 5.29
CA LEU A 43 8.24 -2.77 4.70
C LEU A 43 8.44 -2.96 3.19
N ALA A 44 8.92 -1.93 2.47
CA ALA A 44 9.21 -2.03 1.05
C ALA A 44 10.33 -3.05 0.77
N ALA A 45 11.39 -3.08 1.59
CA ALA A 45 12.43 -4.09 1.48
C ALA A 45 11.86 -5.51 1.66
N TRP A 46 11.03 -5.72 2.68
CA TRP A 46 10.36 -7.00 2.90
C TRP A 46 9.44 -7.41 1.73
N LEU A 47 8.72 -6.44 1.15
CA LEU A 47 7.88 -6.70 -0.04
C LEU A 47 8.73 -7.12 -1.24
N VAL A 48 9.88 -6.48 -1.47
CA VAL A 48 10.82 -6.86 -2.53
C VAL A 48 11.37 -8.27 -2.32
N GLU A 49 11.75 -8.62 -1.10
CA GLU A 49 12.21 -9.98 -0.76
C GLU A 49 11.11 -11.02 -0.98
N THR A 50 9.86 -10.67 -0.70
CA THR A 50 8.71 -11.58 -0.79
C THR A 50 8.16 -11.74 -2.21
N LEU A 51 8.12 -10.65 -2.98
CA LEU A 51 7.40 -10.56 -4.27
C LEU A 51 8.32 -10.37 -5.48
N GLY A 52 9.57 -10.03 -5.25
CA GLY A 52 10.50 -9.56 -6.28
C GLY A 52 10.40 -8.06 -6.55
N PRO A 53 11.48 -7.43 -7.03
CA PRO A 53 11.50 -6.00 -7.37
C PRO A 53 10.62 -5.71 -8.59
N ALA A 54 9.97 -4.56 -8.61
CA ALA A 54 9.13 -4.07 -9.70
C ALA A 54 8.11 -5.11 -10.24
N SER A 55 7.68 -6.04 -9.38
CA SER A 55 6.89 -7.21 -9.78
C SER A 55 5.50 -6.87 -10.31
N GLY A 56 4.92 -5.72 -9.93
CA GLY A 56 3.52 -5.40 -10.17
C GLY A 56 2.55 -6.33 -9.44
N ALA A 57 3.05 -7.13 -8.50
CA ALA A 57 2.22 -8.02 -7.68
C ALA A 57 1.22 -7.22 -6.85
N ARG A 58 0.01 -7.73 -6.72
CA ARG A 58 -1.04 -7.04 -5.98
C ARG A 58 -0.99 -7.43 -4.51
N VAL A 59 -1.02 -6.39 -3.68
CA VAL A 59 -1.02 -6.48 -2.22
C VAL A 59 -2.34 -5.91 -1.71
N ALA A 60 -3.24 -6.78 -1.30
CA ALA A 60 -4.58 -6.40 -0.89
C ALA A 60 -4.67 -6.12 0.60
N THR A 61 -5.68 -5.32 0.99
CA THR A 61 -6.04 -5.10 2.39
C THR A 61 -7.54 -5.27 2.64
N LEU A 62 -7.87 -5.88 3.79
CA LEU A 62 -9.21 -5.93 4.36
C LEU A 62 -9.11 -5.47 5.81
N ALA A 63 -9.11 -4.16 6.00
CA ALA A 63 -8.84 -3.51 7.27
C ALA A 63 -9.61 -2.20 7.42
N ARG A 64 -9.74 -1.72 8.65
CA ARG A 64 -10.18 -0.34 8.92
C ARG A 64 -9.08 0.65 8.58
N ASN A 65 -9.45 1.92 8.43
CA ASN A 65 -8.46 2.98 8.21
C ASN A 65 -7.53 3.08 9.43
N HIS A 66 -6.24 2.84 9.17
CA HIS A 66 -5.18 2.87 10.18
C HIS A 66 -3.89 3.40 9.55
N PRO A 67 -2.98 4.05 10.31
CA PRO A 67 -1.68 4.49 9.77
C PRO A 67 -0.89 3.41 9.04
N ASN A 68 -0.98 2.15 9.46
CA ASN A 68 -0.32 1.03 8.80
C ASN A 68 -0.80 0.80 7.35
N MET A 69 -2.05 1.14 7.01
CA MET A 69 -2.52 1.11 5.62
C MET A 69 -1.77 2.13 4.76
N LEU A 70 -1.50 3.32 5.29
CA LEU A 70 -0.70 4.35 4.59
C LEU A 70 0.74 3.86 4.40
N VAL A 71 1.35 3.27 5.44
CA VAL A 71 2.69 2.68 5.33
C VAL A 71 2.72 1.60 4.26
N LEU A 72 1.73 0.70 4.24
CA LEU A 72 1.65 -0.38 3.26
C LEU A 72 1.47 0.15 1.83
N GLN A 73 0.58 1.12 1.62
CA GLN A 73 0.38 1.75 0.31
C GLN A 73 1.67 2.35 -0.23
N LEU A 74 2.37 3.13 0.59
CA LEU A 74 3.62 3.78 0.18
C LEU A 74 4.78 2.79 0.04
N ALA A 75 4.80 1.72 0.84
CA ALA A 75 5.75 0.63 0.69
C ALA A 75 5.54 -0.14 -0.62
N CYS A 76 4.28 -0.36 -1.03
CA CYS A 76 3.97 -0.94 -2.34
C CYS A 76 4.55 -0.10 -3.48
N VAL A 77 4.42 1.23 -3.41
CA VAL A 77 5.02 2.14 -4.41
C VAL A 77 6.53 1.95 -4.49
N ARG A 78 7.24 1.95 -3.34
CA ARG A 78 8.70 1.77 -3.30
C ARG A 78 9.15 0.37 -3.75
N ALA A 79 8.35 -0.66 -3.49
CA ALA A 79 8.62 -2.03 -3.89
C ALA A 79 8.21 -2.35 -5.33
N GLY A 80 7.51 -1.46 -6.01
CA GLY A 80 6.94 -1.71 -7.34
C GLY A 80 5.81 -2.74 -7.33
N ALA A 81 5.08 -2.83 -6.23
CA ALA A 81 3.83 -3.59 -6.09
C ALA A 81 2.61 -2.69 -6.32
N ILE A 82 1.42 -3.28 -6.42
CA ILE A 82 0.15 -2.58 -6.59
C ILE A 82 -0.68 -2.75 -5.33
N PHE A 83 -1.01 -1.66 -4.67
CA PHE A 83 -1.88 -1.66 -3.48
C PHE A 83 -3.35 -1.81 -3.86
N VAL A 84 -4.09 -2.71 -3.19
CA VAL A 84 -5.50 -3.03 -3.48
C VAL A 84 -6.32 -2.97 -2.19
N PRO A 85 -6.86 -1.80 -1.79
CA PRO A 85 -7.71 -1.71 -0.60
C PRO A 85 -9.13 -2.20 -0.90
N TYR A 86 -9.61 -3.18 -0.15
CA TYR A 86 -11.01 -3.59 -0.18
C TYR A 86 -11.82 -2.85 0.88
N ASN A 87 -13.04 -2.50 0.53
CA ASN A 87 -13.98 -1.94 1.49
C ASN A 87 -14.46 -3.04 2.45
N TRP A 88 -14.06 -2.96 3.71
CA TRP A 88 -14.42 -3.92 4.74
C TRP A 88 -15.93 -4.05 5.04
N ARG A 89 -16.75 -3.11 4.53
CA ARG A 89 -18.22 -3.15 4.64
C ARG A 89 -18.90 -4.04 3.61
N LEU A 90 -18.17 -4.53 2.61
CA LEU A 90 -18.70 -5.44 1.60
C LEU A 90 -18.97 -6.82 2.21
N ALA A 91 -19.96 -7.52 1.64
CA ALA A 91 -20.21 -8.90 2.00
C ALA A 91 -19.04 -9.80 1.56
N SER A 92 -18.84 -10.93 2.26
CA SER A 92 -17.73 -11.86 1.97
C SER A 92 -17.74 -12.34 0.52
N ALA A 93 -18.93 -12.59 -0.07
CA ALA A 93 -19.05 -12.99 -1.47
C ALA A 93 -18.61 -11.89 -2.45
N GLU A 94 -18.86 -10.62 -2.12
CA GLU A 94 -18.40 -9.48 -2.93
C GLU A 94 -16.88 -9.36 -2.86
N ILE A 95 -16.29 -9.50 -1.66
CA ILE A 95 -14.83 -9.48 -1.48
C ILE A 95 -14.19 -10.65 -2.24
N ALA A 96 -14.79 -11.85 -2.21
CA ALA A 96 -14.31 -13.02 -2.96
C ALA A 96 -14.24 -12.71 -4.47
N ALA A 97 -15.29 -12.13 -5.04
CA ALA A 97 -15.31 -11.75 -6.45
C ALA A 97 -14.23 -10.70 -6.80
N LEU A 98 -13.97 -9.74 -5.89
CA LEU A 98 -12.90 -8.77 -6.07
C LEU A 98 -11.51 -9.42 -5.97
N MET A 99 -11.36 -10.41 -5.09
CA MET A 99 -10.10 -11.15 -4.96
C MET A 99 -9.82 -12.02 -6.18
N GLU A 100 -10.84 -12.62 -6.78
CA GLU A 100 -10.70 -13.36 -8.05
C GLU A 100 -10.24 -12.44 -9.19
N ASP A 101 -10.84 -11.25 -9.29
CA ASP A 101 -10.49 -10.27 -10.33
C ASP A 101 -9.08 -9.67 -10.12
N ALA A 102 -8.77 -9.25 -8.89
CA ALA A 102 -7.47 -8.66 -8.57
C ALA A 102 -6.35 -9.69 -8.48
N ALA A 103 -6.64 -10.96 -8.16
CA ALA A 103 -5.67 -12.03 -7.94
C ALA A 103 -4.47 -11.58 -7.07
N PRO A 104 -4.66 -11.12 -5.81
CA PRO A 104 -3.59 -10.64 -4.98
C PRO A 104 -2.62 -11.75 -4.57
N SER A 105 -1.34 -11.43 -4.45
CA SER A 105 -0.31 -12.32 -3.92
C SER A 105 -0.28 -12.30 -2.39
N LEU A 106 -0.56 -11.14 -1.80
CA LEU A 106 -0.63 -10.92 -0.35
C LEU A 106 -1.96 -10.29 0.03
N MET A 107 -2.48 -10.67 1.20
CA MET A 107 -3.69 -10.12 1.80
C MET A 107 -3.43 -9.74 3.26
N PHE A 108 -3.27 -8.45 3.53
CA PHE A 108 -3.23 -7.94 4.89
C PHE A 108 -4.65 -7.75 5.42
N HIS A 109 -4.90 -8.17 6.67
CA HIS A 109 -6.24 -8.04 7.26
C HIS A 109 -6.19 -7.76 8.76
N ASP A 110 -7.18 -7.02 9.26
CA ASP A 110 -7.42 -6.91 10.69
C ASP A 110 -7.99 -8.20 11.25
N ALA A 111 -7.76 -8.46 12.53
CA ALA A 111 -8.20 -9.69 13.20
C ALA A 111 -9.73 -9.86 13.23
N GLU A 112 -10.48 -8.75 13.15
CA GLU A 112 -11.95 -8.77 13.11
C GLU A 112 -12.53 -9.21 11.76
N PHE A 113 -11.73 -9.24 10.70
CA PHE A 113 -12.15 -9.65 9.36
C PHE A 113 -11.54 -10.98 8.95
N THR A 114 -12.39 -11.88 8.45
CA THR A 114 -11.95 -13.14 7.86
C THR A 114 -11.97 -13.03 6.34
N PRO A 115 -10.82 -12.91 5.67
CA PRO A 115 -10.78 -12.89 4.22
C PRO A 115 -11.38 -14.17 3.63
N PRO A 116 -12.11 -14.10 2.50
CA PRO A 116 -12.57 -15.26 1.77
C PRO A 116 -11.43 -16.23 1.42
N ASP A 117 -11.78 -17.48 1.13
CA ASP A 117 -10.78 -18.47 0.70
C ASP A 117 -10.17 -18.07 -0.64
N HIS A 118 -8.83 -17.97 -0.67
CA HIS A 118 -8.07 -17.53 -1.83
C HIS A 118 -6.59 -17.91 -1.66
N PRO A 119 -5.83 -18.19 -2.74
CA PRO A 119 -4.41 -18.55 -2.68
C PRO A 119 -3.47 -17.46 -2.12
N ALA A 120 -3.92 -16.20 -2.02
CA ALA A 120 -3.11 -15.12 -1.45
C ALA A 120 -2.59 -15.47 -0.05
N ARG A 121 -1.30 -15.23 0.20
CA ARG A 121 -0.74 -15.35 1.54
C ARG A 121 -1.39 -14.32 2.47
N ARG A 122 -2.02 -14.79 3.54
CA ARG A 122 -2.66 -13.94 4.55
C ARG A 122 -1.61 -13.45 5.55
N VAL A 123 -1.69 -12.17 5.88
CA VAL A 123 -0.80 -11.52 6.85
C VAL A 123 -1.66 -10.66 7.79
N PRO A 124 -1.66 -10.89 9.11
CA PRO A 124 -2.34 -10.01 10.05
C PRO A 124 -1.78 -8.58 9.97
N MET A 125 -2.66 -7.58 9.93
CA MET A 125 -2.24 -6.17 9.91
C MET A 125 -1.43 -5.78 11.17
N SER A 126 -1.67 -6.47 12.29
CA SER A 126 -0.91 -6.29 13.53
C SER A 126 0.56 -6.69 13.42
N GLU A 127 0.92 -7.56 12.48
CA GLU A 127 2.30 -7.98 12.25
C GLU A 127 3.10 -7.02 11.36
N LEU A 128 2.42 -6.08 10.67
CA LEU A 128 3.06 -5.20 9.68
C LEU A 128 4.29 -4.48 10.22
N GLU A 129 4.24 -4.00 11.44
CA GLU A 129 5.36 -3.26 12.07
C GLU A 129 6.56 -4.14 12.41
N ALA A 130 6.37 -5.46 12.51
CA ALA A 130 7.43 -6.41 12.74
C ALA A 130 8.06 -6.94 11.42
N LEU A 131 7.45 -6.67 10.27
CA LEU A 131 7.95 -7.12 8.98
C LEU A 131 9.18 -6.31 8.54
N GLY A 132 10.14 -7.00 7.94
CA GLY A 132 11.40 -6.40 7.48
C GLY A 132 12.39 -6.09 8.61
N GLN A 133 13.62 -5.81 8.22
CA GLN A 133 14.71 -5.50 9.15
C GLN A 133 14.83 -3.99 9.37
N PRO A 134 15.03 -3.51 10.60
CA PRO A 134 15.32 -2.10 10.83
C PRO A 134 16.54 -1.62 10.02
N GLY A 135 16.43 -0.43 9.42
CA GLY A 135 17.51 0.16 8.62
C GLY A 135 17.63 -0.38 7.19
N THR A 136 16.75 -1.28 6.76
CA THR A 136 16.71 -1.73 5.36
C THR A 136 15.84 -0.79 4.51
N SER A 137 16.10 -0.77 3.20
CA SER A 137 15.29 -0.07 2.20
C SER A 137 15.21 -0.88 0.92
N ALA A 138 14.13 -0.71 0.18
CA ALA A 138 14.02 -1.31 -1.15
C ALA A 138 15.05 -0.68 -2.10
N PRO A 139 15.61 -1.47 -3.04
CA PRO A 139 16.44 -0.94 -4.11
C PRO A 139 15.72 0.14 -4.92
N ALA A 140 16.44 1.17 -5.38
CA ALA A 140 15.84 2.28 -6.12
C ALA A 140 15.18 1.85 -7.44
N ASP A 141 15.66 0.78 -8.06
CA ASP A 141 15.14 0.17 -9.28
C ASP A 141 13.95 -0.76 -9.04
N ALA A 142 13.57 -0.99 -7.77
CA ALA A 142 12.35 -1.73 -7.45
C ALA A 142 11.08 -0.94 -7.79
N ARG A 143 11.12 0.39 -7.83
CA ARG A 143 9.97 1.22 -8.24
C ARG A 143 9.66 1.03 -9.72
N ARG A 144 8.37 1.02 -10.02
CA ARG A 144 7.87 0.97 -11.40
C ARG A 144 7.84 2.38 -12.02
N GLY A 145 7.61 2.45 -13.33
CA GLY A 145 7.56 3.72 -14.04
C GLY A 145 6.44 4.63 -13.56
N TRP A 146 6.60 5.93 -13.78
CA TRP A 146 5.67 7.00 -13.36
C TRP A 146 4.22 6.80 -13.80
N GLN A 147 4.01 6.23 -14.98
CA GLN A 147 2.69 5.94 -15.54
C GLN A 147 2.17 4.54 -15.21
N GLU A 148 2.97 3.73 -14.54
CA GLU A 148 2.57 2.39 -14.15
C GLU A 148 1.63 2.42 -12.93
N PRO A 149 0.63 1.51 -12.88
CA PRO A 149 -0.29 1.45 -11.75
C PRO A 149 0.41 1.17 -10.44
N THR A 150 0.07 1.94 -9.41
CA THR A 150 0.51 1.75 -8.02
C THR A 150 -0.65 1.39 -7.09
N THR A 151 -1.88 1.68 -7.51
CA THR A 151 -3.09 1.37 -6.73
C THR A 151 -4.18 0.87 -7.67
N LEU A 152 -4.91 -0.17 -7.23
CA LEU A 152 -6.12 -0.68 -7.87
C LEU A 152 -7.30 -0.45 -6.92
N LEU A 153 -8.20 0.47 -7.29
CA LEU A 153 -9.34 0.85 -6.46
C LEU A 153 -10.65 0.37 -7.10
N TYR A 154 -11.45 -0.37 -6.34
CA TYR A 154 -12.75 -0.82 -6.82
C TYR A 154 -13.84 0.21 -6.54
N THR A 155 -14.63 0.51 -7.57
CA THR A 155 -15.80 1.39 -7.50
C THR A 155 -17.07 0.60 -7.81
N SER A 156 -18.21 1.04 -7.26
CA SER A 156 -19.52 0.50 -7.63
C SER A 156 -19.83 0.88 -9.08
N GLY A 157 -19.62 -0.05 -10.01
CA GLY A 157 -19.92 0.18 -11.42
C GLY A 157 -21.42 0.38 -11.65
N THR A 158 -21.81 1.25 -12.59
CA THR A 158 -23.20 1.49 -13.02
C THR A 158 -23.92 0.24 -13.53
N SER A 159 -23.18 -0.82 -13.88
CA SER A 159 -23.68 -2.12 -14.35
C SER A 159 -23.86 -3.18 -13.26
N GLY A 160 -23.77 -2.80 -11.98
CA GLY A 160 -23.89 -3.72 -10.83
C GLY A 160 -22.65 -4.59 -10.54
N ARG A 161 -21.64 -4.58 -11.40
CA ARG A 161 -20.35 -5.22 -11.13
C ARG A 161 -19.31 -4.15 -10.76
N PRO A 162 -18.58 -4.32 -9.65
CA PRO A 162 -17.49 -3.42 -9.32
C PRO A 162 -16.46 -3.35 -10.45
N LYS A 163 -15.90 -2.16 -10.68
CA LYS A 163 -14.85 -1.94 -11.68
C LYS A 163 -13.58 -1.53 -10.97
N GLY A 164 -12.47 -2.19 -11.32
CA GLY A 164 -11.14 -1.84 -10.86
C GLY A 164 -10.59 -0.62 -11.62
N VAL A 165 -10.34 0.46 -10.90
CA VAL A 165 -9.69 1.66 -11.44
C VAL A 165 -8.22 1.61 -11.08
N MET A 166 -7.35 1.61 -12.10
CA MET A 166 -5.90 1.65 -11.93
C MET A 166 -5.44 3.10 -11.81
N ILE A 167 -4.76 3.40 -10.71
CA ILE A 167 -4.22 4.74 -10.41
C ILE A 167 -2.69 4.62 -10.50
N SER A 168 -2.08 5.39 -11.39
CA SER A 168 -0.63 5.51 -11.51
C SER A 168 -0.07 6.50 -10.49
N GLU A 169 1.26 6.50 -10.32
CA GLU A 169 1.92 7.51 -9.49
C GLU A 169 1.70 8.91 -10.08
N GLU A 170 1.66 9.05 -11.41
CA GLU A 170 1.34 10.29 -12.10
C GLU A 170 -0.06 10.80 -11.72
N ASN A 171 -1.08 9.94 -11.73
CA ASN A 171 -2.43 10.32 -11.33
C ASN A 171 -2.49 10.77 -9.86
N ALA A 172 -1.80 10.04 -8.97
CA ALA A 172 -1.76 10.37 -7.55
C ALA A 172 -1.06 11.70 -7.27
N TYR A 173 -0.07 12.08 -8.08
CA TYR A 173 0.66 13.34 -7.95
C TYR A 173 -0.16 14.53 -8.47
N TRP A 174 -0.74 14.43 -9.67
CA TRP A 174 -1.47 15.52 -10.31
C TRP A 174 -2.90 15.69 -9.81
N GLY A 175 -3.52 14.64 -9.25
CA GLY A 175 -4.88 14.71 -8.73
C GLY A 175 -5.08 15.82 -7.68
N PRO A 176 -4.23 15.97 -6.65
CA PRO A 176 -4.32 17.05 -5.67
C PRO A 176 -3.83 18.41 -6.18
N ALA A 177 -3.11 18.47 -7.30
CA ALA A 177 -2.54 19.72 -7.86
C ALA A 177 -3.53 20.49 -8.75
N ASN A 178 -4.67 19.89 -9.11
CA ASN A 178 -5.78 20.48 -9.85
C ASN A 178 -6.94 20.77 -8.91
#